data_05b5349b6b6a577f5a0f91579f5855a3
#
_entry.id   05b5349b6b6a577f5a0f91579f5855a3
#
_cell.length_a   1.000
_cell.length_b   1.000
_cell.length_c   1.000
_cell.angle_alpha   90.00
_cell.angle_beta   90.00
_cell.angle_gamma   90.00
#
_symmetry.space_group_name_H-M   'P 1'
#
loop_
_entity.id
_entity.type
_entity.pdbx_description
1 polymer ?
#
loop_
_entity_poly.entity_id
_entity_poly.type
_entity_poly.pdbx_seq_one_letter_code
_entity_poly.pdbx_strand_id
1 'polypeptide(L)'
;MAIPATSDNNFPKARFGSLYLSVTMKKIFKWSAFEIHCEKLQGDASERSYFRVSQKNTEGVHQNKAQKSIQSLIIMQLEKPILDMEIDFIQILKFLRSLDLPAPELFYYDIPQGLLFLEDCGTMTLENQLYSFPQDKTLLYRQAVELLVRMQSKATHSVDSTCPAYNRKFDVQKLMWEFNFMLDHYVDDFCNSPLDGFAKKELSEVFTHLCESIAKEKLYFTHRDYHSRNLMFDRGRLVLIDFQDARMGPCQYDLVSLLKDSYVKIDDALVVELIDFYVWLKEKEEGQKVDRERFDLIFDEMSIQRNLKAV
;
A
#
# COMPACT_ATOMS: atom_id res chain seq x y z
N MET A 1 35.20 7.13 -28.35
CA MET A 1 33.90 6.88 -28.99
C MET A 1 32.85 7.64 -28.22
N ALA A 2 32.24 8.62 -28.85
CA ALA A 2 31.25 9.50 -28.23
C ALA A 2 29.96 8.73 -27.96
N ILE A 3 29.47 8.78 -26.73
CA ILE A 3 28.15 8.26 -26.34
C ILE A 3 27.11 9.20 -26.99
N PRO A 4 26.13 8.70 -27.76
CA PRO A 4 25.10 9.57 -28.32
C PRO A 4 24.35 10.21 -27.16
N ALA A 5 24.29 11.53 -27.14
CA ALA A 5 23.45 12.29 -26.26
C ALA A 5 21.99 11.99 -26.62
N THR A 6 21.35 11.14 -25.84
CA THR A 6 19.90 11.02 -25.88
C THR A 6 19.33 12.29 -25.28
N SER A 7 18.42 12.92 -26.01
CA SER A 7 17.75 14.15 -25.62
C SER A 7 17.18 14.05 -24.20
N ASP A 8 17.51 15.01 -23.34
CA ASP A 8 17.05 15.13 -21.93
C ASP A 8 15.52 15.24 -21.75
N ASN A 9 14.75 15.15 -22.83
CA ASN A 9 13.29 15.21 -22.84
C ASN A 9 12.59 13.95 -22.31
N ASN A 10 13.34 12.86 -22.01
CA ASN A 10 12.75 11.59 -21.55
C ASN A 10 12.57 11.49 -20.02
N PHE A 11 13.02 12.48 -19.24
CA PHE A 11 12.98 12.43 -17.77
C PHE A 11 12.37 13.69 -17.14
N PRO A 12 11.12 14.04 -17.43
CA PRO A 12 10.50 15.23 -16.82
C PRO A 12 10.42 15.05 -15.31
N LYS A 13 11.08 15.95 -14.56
CA LYS A 13 11.16 15.99 -13.10
C LYS A 13 12.02 14.90 -12.42
N ALA A 14 12.79 14.08 -13.14
CA ALA A 14 13.76 13.18 -12.52
C ALA A 14 15.00 13.97 -12.07
N ARG A 15 15.51 13.63 -10.86
CA ARG A 15 16.80 14.17 -10.35
C ARG A 15 18.02 13.42 -10.87
N PHE A 16 17.82 12.46 -11.74
CA PHE A 16 18.88 11.66 -12.35
C PHE A 16 18.81 11.77 -13.86
N GLY A 17 19.98 11.82 -14.49
CA GLY A 17 20.10 11.80 -15.96
C GLY A 17 20.48 10.42 -16.49
N SER A 18 20.52 10.28 -17.81
CA SER A 18 20.86 9.04 -18.51
C SER A 18 22.23 8.49 -18.12
N LEU A 19 23.23 9.36 -17.91
CA LEU A 19 24.57 8.97 -17.49
C LEU A 19 24.57 8.33 -16.10
N TYR A 20 23.92 8.97 -15.11
CA TYR A 20 23.78 8.44 -13.76
C TYR A 20 23.11 7.06 -13.78
N LEU A 21 22.01 6.96 -14.53
CA LEU A 21 21.27 5.69 -14.64
C LEU A 21 22.14 4.59 -15.24
N SER A 22 22.82 4.87 -16.35
CA SER A 22 23.71 3.89 -17.02
C SER A 22 24.84 3.42 -16.10
N VAL A 23 25.48 4.32 -15.37
CA VAL A 23 26.55 3.99 -14.43
C VAL A 23 26.02 3.13 -13.28
N THR A 24 24.88 3.54 -12.70
CA THR A 24 24.26 2.84 -11.57
C THR A 24 23.78 1.45 -11.96
N MET A 25 23.09 1.30 -13.08
CA MET A 25 22.60 0.02 -13.58
C MET A 25 23.77 -0.94 -13.87
N LYS A 26 24.84 -0.45 -14.48
CA LYS A 26 26.04 -1.25 -14.73
C LYS A 26 26.74 -1.67 -13.44
N LYS A 27 26.89 -0.76 -12.48
CA LYS A 27 27.61 -1.01 -11.22
C LYS A 27 26.85 -1.99 -10.33
N ILE A 28 25.56 -1.77 -10.13
CA ILE A 28 24.74 -2.49 -9.15
C ILE A 28 24.09 -3.72 -9.76
N PHE A 29 23.48 -3.60 -10.94
CA PHE A 29 22.67 -4.65 -11.55
C PHE A 29 23.40 -5.40 -12.68
N LYS A 30 24.64 -4.99 -13.02
CA LYS A 30 25.45 -5.59 -14.09
C LYS A 30 24.78 -5.49 -15.47
N TRP A 31 23.91 -4.53 -15.66
CA TRP A 31 23.27 -4.31 -16.95
C TRP A 31 24.28 -3.82 -17.99
N SER A 32 24.15 -4.27 -19.23
CA SER A 32 24.93 -3.74 -20.34
C SER A 32 24.41 -2.35 -20.73
N ALA A 33 25.31 -1.40 -20.98
CA ALA A 33 25.02 0.04 -21.13
C ALA A 33 24.14 0.41 -22.35
N PHE A 34 23.76 -0.54 -23.22
CA PHE A 34 23.37 -0.17 -24.58
C PHE A 34 21.89 0.17 -24.77
N GLU A 35 20.95 -0.24 -23.91
CA GLU A 35 19.55 0.15 -24.10
C GLU A 35 18.74 0.10 -22.80
N ILE A 36 18.96 1.11 -21.95
CA ILE A 36 18.12 1.33 -20.78
C ILE A 36 16.92 2.18 -21.21
N HIS A 37 15.73 1.66 -21.01
CA HIS A 37 14.48 2.41 -21.14
C HIS A 37 14.04 2.87 -19.75
N CYS A 38 13.59 4.13 -19.65
CA CYS A 38 13.07 4.70 -18.42
C CYS A 38 11.76 5.45 -18.74
N GLU A 39 10.70 5.08 -18.06
CA GLU A 39 9.40 5.75 -18.16
C GLU A 39 8.95 6.25 -16.80
N LYS A 40 8.36 7.44 -16.75
CA LYS A 40 7.73 7.94 -15.54
C LYS A 40 6.37 7.27 -15.38
N LEU A 41 6.13 6.68 -14.22
CA LEU A 41 4.82 6.13 -13.89
C LEU A 41 3.89 7.26 -13.42
N GLN A 42 2.61 7.12 -13.73
CA GLN A 42 1.59 7.96 -13.12
C GLN A 42 1.52 7.58 -11.64
N GLY A 43 1.77 8.53 -10.76
CA GLY A 43 1.58 8.38 -9.32
C GLY A 43 0.30 9.11 -8.90
N ASP A 44 -0.36 8.62 -7.87
CA ASP A 44 -1.39 9.36 -7.16
C ASP A 44 -0.77 10.58 -6.46
N ALA A 45 -1.56 11.42 -5.79
CA ALA A 45 -1.21 12.74 -5.22
C ALA A 45 -0.07 12.75 -4.17
N SER A 46 0.90 11.83 -4.26
CA SER A 46 2.05 11.77 -3.37
C SER A 46 3.19 12.68 -3.85
N GLU A 47 3.97 13.20 -2.91
CA GLU A 47 5.17 14.00 -3.18
C GLU A 47 6.32 13.17 -3.77
N ARG A 48 6.09 11.86 -4.02
CA ARG A 48 7.06 10.92 -4.58
C ARG A 48 6.85 10.79 -6.09
N SER A 49 7.92 10.52 -6.81
CA SER A 49 7.86 10.18 -8.23
C SER A 49 8.39 8.78 -8.46
N TYR A 50 7.72 8.04 -9.32
CA TYR A 50 8.08 6.65 -9.64
C TYR A 50 8.48 6.54 -11.10
N PHE A 51 9.54 5.78 -11.36
CA PHE A 51 10.06 5.54 -12.70
C PHE A 51 10.29 4.04 -12.87
N ARG A 52 9.75 3.46 -13.94
CA ARG A 52 10.09 2.11 -14.36
C ARG A 52 11.32 2.16 -15.24
N VAL A 53 12.32 1.38 -14.87
CA VAL A 53 13.56 1.25 -15.64
C VAL A 53 13.69 -0.19 -16.09
N SER A 54 13.86 -0.39 -17.39
CA SER A 54 14.00 -1.72 -17.99
C SER A 54 15.17 -1.78 -18.97
N GLN A 55 15.74 -2.97 -19.10
CA GLN A 55 16.74 -3.29 -20.11
C GLN A 55 16.01 -3.80 -21.35
N LYS A 56 16.24 -3.20 -22.52
CA LYS A 56 15.74 -3.78 -23.79
C LYS A 56 16.47 -5.10 -24.05
N ASN A 57 15.71 -6.15 -24.34
CA ASN A 57 16.26 -7.41 -24.80
C ASN A 57 16.88 -7.19 -26.17
N THR A 58 18.21 -7.28 -26.26
CA THR A 58 18.85 -7.58 -27.54
C THR A 58 18.63 -9.08 -27.81
N GLU A 59 17.81 -9.39 -28.79
CA GLU A 59 17.62 -10.75 -29.29
C GLU A 59 19.00 -11.37 -29.59
N GLY A 60 19.38 -12.44 -28.90
CA GLY A 60 20.56 -13.23 -29.27
C GLY A 60 21.59 -13.54 -28.20
N VAL A 61 21.47 -13.07 -26.97
CA VAL A 61 22.40 -13.48 -25.91
C VAL A 61 21.86 -14.72 -25.19
N HIS A 62 22.50 -15.86 -25.37
CA HIS A 62 22.25 -17.09 -24.60
C HIS A 62 22.40 -16.83 -23.11
N GLN A 63 21.29 -16.66 -22.41
CA GLN A 63 21.29 -16.50 -20.96
C GLN A 63 21.55 -17.88 -20.32
N ASN A 64 22.61 -17.98 -19.55
CA ASN A 64 22.81 -19.08 -18.63
C ASN A 64 21.62 -19.14 -17.65
N LYS A 65 20.87 -20.22 -17.65
CA LYS A 65 19.64 -20.46 -16.87
C LYS A 65 19.78 -20.38 -15.34
N ALA A 66 20.97 -20.13 -14.81
CA ALA A 66 21.25 -20.20 -13.38
C ALA A 66 21.16 -18.88 -12.61
N GLN A 67 21.15 -17.73 -13.28
CA GLN A 67 21.02 -16.43 -12.62
C GLN A 67 19.82 -15.68 -13.20
N LYS A 68 18.77 -15.49 -12.37
CA LYS A 68 17.62 -14.66 -12.70
C LYS A 68 18.09 -13.21 -12.82
N SER A 69 18.42 -12.75 -14.03
CA SER A 69 18.80 -11.36 -14.26
C SER A 69 17.56 -10.48 -14.05
N ILE A 70 17.70 -9.44 -13.22
CA ILE A 70 16.68 -8.39 -13.07
C ILE A 70 16.58 -7.69 -14.42
N GLN A 71 15.39 -7.67 -15.03
CA GLN A 71 15.14 -7.07 -16.34
C GLN A 71 14.45 -5.70 -16.24
N SER A 72 13.73 -5.47 -15.15
CA SER A 72 13.10 -4.21 -14.83
C SER A 72 13.15 -3.94 -13.31
N LEU A 73 13.09 -2.69 -12.95
CA LEU A 73 13.00 -2.23 -11.57
C LEU A 73 12.22 -0.91 -11.50
N ILE A 74 11.79 -0.55 -10.31
CA ILE A 74 11.16 0.73 -10.03
C ILE A 74 12.13 1.62 -9.27
N ILE A 75 12.34 2.84 -9.74
CA ILE A 75 13.01 3.90 -8.98
C ILE A 75 11.95 4.76 -8.33
N MET A 76 11.90 4.75 -7.00
CA MET A 76 11.13 5.69 -6.21
C MET A 76 12.03 6.86 -5.85
N GLN A 77 11.67 8.05 -6.32
CA GLN A 77 12.35 9.31 -6.02
C GLN A 77 11.58 10.02 -4.91
N LEU A 78 12.24 10.27 -3.79
CA LEU A 78 11.71 11.08 -2.70
C LEU A 78 11.62 12.56 -3.16
N GLU A 79 10.72 13.35 -2.57
CA GLU A 79 10.66 14.80 -2.83
C GLU A 79 12.00 15.48 -2.52
N LYS A 80 12.56 15.14 -1.34
CA LYS A 80 13.89 15.61 -0.90
C LYS A 80 14.70 14.43 -0.38
N PRO A 81 16.02 14.40 -0.61
CA PRO A 81 16.89 13.42 0.03
C PRO A 81 16.82 13.52 1.57
N ILE A 82 16.76 12.39 2.23
CA ILE A 82 16.81 12.28 3.70
C ILE A 82 18.15 11.62 4.03
N LEU A 83 19.08 12.40 4.62
CA LEU A 83 20.48 12.00 4.75
C LEU A 83 20.77 11.18 6.02
N ASP A 84 20.04 11.43 7.10
CA ASP A 84 20.45 10.97 8.43
C ASP A 84 19.50 9.94 9.08
N MET A 85 18.40 9.58 8.43
CA MET A 85 17.41 8.66 9.01
C MET A 85 16.90 7.65 7.99
N GLU A 86 16.68 6.43 8.43
CA GLU A 86 15.87 5.48 7.66
C GLU A 86 14.44 6.02 7.60
N ILE A 87 13.93 6.19 6.39
CA ILE A 87 12.54 6.62 6.17
C ILE A 87 11.58 5.50 6.54
N ASP A 88 10.38 5.87 6.98
CA ASP A 88 9.32 4.94 7.36
C ASP A 88 9.06 3.85 6.31
N PHE A 89 9.10 4.23 5.03
CA PHE A 89 8.96 3.27 3.92
C PHE A 89 9.97 2.13 4.02
N ILE A 90 11.27 2.44 4.23
CA ILE A 90 12.33 1.42 4.31
C ILE A 90 12.18 0.57 5.57
N GLN A 91 11.87 1.19 6.71
CA GLN A 91 11.72 0.48 7.98
C GLN A 91 10.55 -0.51 7.93
N ILE A 92 9.38 -0.07 7.43
CA ILE A 92 8.21 -0.93 7.29
C ILE A 92 8.44 -1.99 6.21
N LEU A 93 9.08 -1.65 5.09
CA LEU A 93 9.44 -2.61 4.06
C LEU A 93 10.34 -3.74 4.60
N LYS A 94 11.41 -3.37 5.31
CA LYS A 94 12.31 -4.34 5.95
C LYS A 94 11.56 -5.22 6.97
N PHE A 95 10.68 -4.62 7.76
CA PHE A 95 9.85 -5.33 8.73
C PHE A 95 8.93 -6.35 8.04
N LEU A 96 8.15 -5.96 7.02
CA LEU A 96 7.27 -6.87 6.29
C LEU A 96 8.06 -8.02 5.65
N ARG A 97 9.20 -7.72 5.04
CA ARG A 97 10.06 -8.74 4.40
C ARG A 97 10.70 -9.70 5.40
N SER A 98 11.07 -9.23 6.60
CA SER A 98 11.59 -10.11 7.65
C SER A 98 10.60 -11.16 8.12
N LEU A 99 9.30 -10.93 7.88
CA LEU A 99 8.20 -11.85 8.19
C LEU A 99 7.76 -12.73 7.00
N ASP A 100 8.52 -12.74 5.90
CA ASP A 100 8.15 -13.39 4.64
C ASP A 100 6.79 -12.92 4.11
N LEU A 101 6.43 -11.67 4.34
CA LEU A 101 5.28 -11.04 3.73
C LEU A 101 5.65 -10.51 2.33
N PRO A 102 4.75 -10.66 1.35
CA PRO A 102 5.03 -10.28 -0.02
C PRO A 102 5.02 -8.75 -0.18
N ALA A 103 6.16 -8.13 -0.06
CA ALA A 103 6.42 -6.72 -0.35
C ALA A 103 7.61 -6.62 -1.32
N PRO A 104 7.76 -5.53 -2.09
CA PRO A 104 8.84 -5.37 -3.06
C PRO A 104 10.22 -5.54 -2.42
N GLU A 105 11.18 -6.06 -3.16
CA GLU A 105 12.57 -6.07 -2.71
C GLU A 105 13.19 -4.68 -2.86
N LEU A 106 13.95 -4.21 -1.86
CA LEU A 106 14.79 -3.03 -1.97
C LEU A 106 16.19 -3.46 -2.38
N PHE A 107 16.55 -3.21 -3.64
CA PHE A 107 17.86 -3.58 -4.17
C PHE A 107 18.97 -2.62 -3.77
N TYR A 108 18.64 -1.31 -3.78
CA TYR A 108 19.62 -0.27 -3.49
C TYR A 108 18.94 1.02 -3.05
N TYR A 109 19.57 1.78 -2.17
CA TYR A 109 19.17 3.12 -1.77
C TYR A 109 20.33 4.09 -1.95
N ASP A 110 20.18 5.02 -2.90
CA ASP A 110 21.09 6.16 -3.06
C ASP A 110 20.64 7.29 -2.13
N ILE A 111 21.18 7.29 -0.92
CA ILE A 111 20.81 8.26 0.14
C ILE A 111 21.02 9.69 -0.34
N PRO A 112 22.21 10.09 -0.89
CA PRO A 112 22.46 11.45 -1.35
C PRO A 112 21.50 11.95 -2.42
N GLN A 113 20.97 11.05 -3.26
CA GLN A 113 20.02 11.38 -4.31
C GLN A 113 18.56 11.21 -3.87
N GLY A 114 18.30 10.50 -2.76
CA GLY A 114 16.96 10.13 -2.33
C GLY A 114 16.25 9.21 -3.33
N LEU A 115 16.98 8.24 -3.88
CA LEU A 115 16.49 7.30 -4.89
C LEU A 115 16.50 5.87 -4.35
N LEU A 116 15.33 5.23 -4.29
CA LEU A 116 15.19 3.83 -3.91
C LEU A 116 14.96 2.99 -5.15
N PHE A 117 15.73 1.92 -5.28
CA PHE A 117 15.67 0.96 -6.39
C PHE A 117 14.96 -0.30 -5.90
N LEU A 118 13.72 -0.47 -6.35
CA LEU A 118 12.78 -1.47 -5.86
C LEU A 118 12.49 -2.53 -6.90
N GLU A 119 12.04 -3.69 -6.47
CA GLU A 119 11.47 -4.72 -7.34
C GLU A 119 10.32 -4.14 -8.17
N ASP A 120 10.32 -4.44 -9.47
CA ASP A 120 9.19 -4.18 -10.35
C ASP A 120 8.16 -5.31 -10.20
N CYS A 121 7.08 -5.04 -9.51
CA CYS A 121 5.97 -5.97 -9.29
C CYS A 121 4.97 -5.98 -10.47
N GLY A 122 5.37 -5.47 -11.64
CA GLY A 122 4.54 -5.44 -12.83
C GLY A 122 3.57 -4.25 -12.87
N THR A 123 2.51 -4.41 -13.66
CA THR A 123 1.50 -3.35 -13.90
C THR A 123 0.10 -3.76 -13.48
N MET A 124 -0.08 -5.02 -13.12
CA MET A 124 -1.39 -5.59 -12.82
C MET A 124 -1.69 -5.42 -11.34
N THR A 125 -2.70 -4.62 -11.02
CA THR A 125 -3.26 -4.54 -9.66
C THR A 125 -4.35 -5.59 -9.47
N LEU A 126 -4.77 -5.84 -8.21
CA LEU A 126 -5.95 -6.66 -7.94
C LEU A 126 -7.19 -6.07 -8.62
N GLU A 127 -7.36 -4.72 -8.62
CA GLU A 127 -8.43 -4.03 -9.35
C GLU A 127 -8.46 -4.45 -10.82
N ASN A 128 -7.32 -4.32 -11.52
CA ASN A 128 -7.21 -4.66 -12.95
C ASN A 128 -7.47 -6.16 -13.18
N GLN A 129 -7.00 -7.02 -12.28
CA GLN A 129 -7.23 -8.46 -12.36
C GLN A 129 -8.72 -8.80 -12.21
N LEU A 130 -9.42 -8.17 -11.27
CA LEU A 130 -10.86 -8.35 -11.05
C LEU A 130 -11.69 -7.91 -12.25
N TYR A 131 -11.31 -6.82 -12.92
CA TYR A 131 -11.98 -6.37 -14.14
C TYR A 131 -11.67 -7.26 -15.35
N SER A 132 -10.45 -7.77 -15.46
CA SER A 132 -10.04 -8.63 -16.58
C SER A 132 -10.60 -10.05 -16.47
N PHE A 133 -10.79 -10.56 -15.24
CA PHE A 133 -11.21 -11.93 -14.95
C PHE A 133 -12.34 -11.94 -13.89
N PRO A 134 -13.53 -11.41 -14.23
CA PRO A 134 -14.63 -11.29 -13.26
C PRO A 134 -15.13 -12.65 -12.73
N GLN A 135 -14.94 -13.74 -13.47
CA GLN A 135 -15.27 -15.10 -13.04
C GLN A 135 -14.41 -15.58 -11.86
N ASP A 136 -13.21 -15.03 -11.70
CA ASP A 136 -12.26 -15.41 -10.64
C ASP A 136 -12.40 -14.53 -9.39
N LYS A 137 -13.41 -13.64 -9.35
CA LYS A 137 -13.58 -12.63 -8.30
C LYS A 137 -13.51 -13.21 -6.90
N THR A 138 -14.28 -14.24 -6.60
CA THR A 138 -14.31 -14.88 -5.27
C THR A 138 -12.93 -15.45 -4.91
N LEU A 139 -12.25 -16.11 -5.85
CA LEU A 139 -10.91 -16.67 -5.63
C LEU A 139 -9.89 -15.56 -5.32
N LEU A 140 -9.90 -14.48 -6.09
CA LEU A 140 -8.99 -13.35 -5.93
C LEU A 140 -9.20 -12.64 -4.58
N TYR A 141 -10.45 -12.41 -4.18
CA TYR A 141 -10.76 -11.84 -2.87
C TYR A 141 -10.37 -12.77 -1.72
N ARG A 142 -10.57 -14.08 -1.84
CA ARG A 142 -10.09 -15.04 -0.84
C ARG A 142 -8.58 -14.99 -0.68
N GLN A 143 -7.81 -14.90 -1.77
CA GLN A 143 -6.36 -14.72 -1.71
C GLN A 143 -5.96 -13.42 -1.00
N ALA A 144 -6.70 -12.32 -1.24
CA ALA A 144 -6.46 -11.07 -0.56
C ALA A 144 -6.79 -11.17 0.95
N VAL A 145 -7.88 -11.82 1.32
CA VAL A 145 -8.25 -12.06 2.73
C VAL A 145 -7.22 -12.96 3.43
N GLU A 146 -6.72 -14.02 2.77
CA GLU A 146 -5.66 -14.88 3.32
C GLU A 146 -4.36 -14.10 3.56
N LEU A 147 -3.97 -13.23 2.62
CA LEU A 147 -2.81 -12.37 2.78
C LEU A 147 -3.01 -11.38 3.94
N LEU A 148 -4.21 -10.80 4.07
CA LEU A 148 -4.55 -9.89 5.16
C LEU A 148 -4.41 -10.56 6.53
N VAL A 149 -5.04 -11.73 6.72
CA VAL A 149 -4.97 -12.48 8.00
C VAL A 149 -3.52 -12.84 8.32
N ARG A 150 -2.77 -13.34 7.34
CA ARG A 150 -1.33 -13.66 7.51
C ARG A 150 -0.51 -12.45 7.90
N MET A 151 -0.75 -11.28 7.26
CA MET A 151 -0.08 -10.04 7.60
C MET A 151 -0.41 -9.61 9.02
N GLN A 152 -1.68 -9.54 9.36
CA GLN A 152 -2.14 -9.13 10.70
C GLN A 152 -1.59 -10.05 11.77
N SER A 153 -1.67 -11.36 11.59
CA SER A 153 -1.17 -12.33 12.58
C SER A 153 0.34 -12.17 12.78
N LYS A 154 1.14 -12.31 11.72
CA LYS A 154 2.60 -12.25 11.82
C LYS A 154 3.10 -10.89 12.30
N ALA A 155 2.60 -9.80 11.70
CA ALA A 155 3.10 -8.47 12.01
C ALA A 155 2.70 -8.01 13.41
N THR A 156 1.48 -8.31 13.88
CA THR A 156 1.05 -7.92 15.23
C THR A 156 1.88 -8.60 16.32
N HIS A 157 2.27 -9.86 16.12
CA HIS A 157 3.10 -10.58 17.10
C HIS A 157 4.55 -10.10 17.12
N SER A 158 5.04 -9.53 16.03
CA SER A 158 6.45 -9.22 15.85
C SER A 158 6.78 -7.73 15.90
N VAL A 159 5.77 -6.85 15.80
CA VAL A 159 5.97 -5.40 15.78
C VAL A 159 6.42 -4.89 17.15
N ASP A 160 7.46 -4.05 17.15
CA ASP A 160 8.00 -3.38 18.33
C ASP A 160 8.29 -1.91 18.06
N SER A 161 8.86 -1.22 19.05
CA SER A 161 9.15 0.22 19.00
C SER A 161 10.13 0.64 17.90
N THR A 162 10.84 -0.29 17.26
CA THR A 162 11.74 -0.02 16.12
C THR A 162 10.98 0.13 14.81
N CYS A 163 9.74 -0.37 14.73
CA CYS A 163 8.89 -0.21 13.58
C CYS A 163 8.00 1.04 13.73
N PRO A 164 7.97 1.96 12.76
CA PRO A 164 7.14 3.17 12.83
C PRO A 164 5.66 2.89 13.10
N ALA A 165 5.12 1.78 12.58
CA ALA A 165 3.73 1.38 12.77
C ALA A 165 3.35 1.17 14.24
N TYR A 166 4.28 0.69 15.08
CA TYR A 166 4.05 0.44 16.51
C TYR A 166 3.66 1.70 17.27
N ASN A 167 4.28 2.82 16.91
CA ASN A 167 4.08 4.11 17.60
C ASN A 167 2.87 4.90 17.03
N ARG A 168 2.25 4.42 15.96
CA ARG A 168 1.08 5.02 15.31
C ARG A 168 -0.16 4.21 15.61
N LYS A 169 -1.19 4.85 16.16
CA LYS A 169 -2.42 4.15 16.54
C LYS A 169 -3.64 4.83 15.93
N PHE A 170 -4.67 4.04 15.68
CA PHE A 170 -6.02 4.53 15.49
C PHE A 170 -6.67 4.71 16.88
N ASP A 171 -6.32 5.79 17.54
CA ASP A 171 -6.97 6.25 18.76
C ASP A 171 -8.13 7.21 18.42
N VAL A 172 -8.88 7.59 19.45
CA VAL A 172 -10.03 8.52 19.31
C VAL A 172 -9.59 9.82 18.64
N GLN A 173 -8.42 10.35 19.02
CA GLN A 173 -7.92 11.62 18.49
C GLN A 173 -7.64 11.51 16.98
N LYS A 174 -7.01 10.42 16.53
CA LYS A 174 -6.70 10.21 15.12
C LYS A 174 -7.97 9.98 14.30
N LEU A 175 -8.90 9.17 14.79
CA LEU A 175 -10.17 8.90 14.11
C LEU A 175 -11.03 10.18 14.00
N MET A 176 -11.14 10.95 15.08
CA MET A 176 -11.86 12.24 15.07
C MET A 176 -11.20 13.27 14.16
N TRP A 177 -9.86 13.29 14.11
CA TRP A 177 -9.15 14.17 13.17
C TRP A 177 -9.54 13.89 11.71
N GLU A 178 -9.67 12.60 11.33
CA GLU A 178 -10.09 12.23 9.97
C GLU A 178 -11.54 12.66 9.67
N PHE A 179 -12.45 12.58 10.63
CA PHE A 179 -13.82 13.10 10.48
C PHE A 179 -13.86 14.62 10.35
N ASN A 180 -13.13 15.33 11.22
CA ASN A 180 -13.06 16.79 11.14
C ASN A 180 -12.45 17.26 9.83
N PHE A 181 -11.41 16.59 9.34
CA PHE A 181 -10.83 16.88 8.05
C PHE A 181 -11.85 16.75 6.89
N MET A 182 -12.67 15.70 6.92
CA MET A 182 -13.75 15.51 5.96
C MET A 182 -14.81 16.63 6.08
N LEU A 183 -15.23 16.98 7.29
CA LEU A 183 -16.20 18.06 7.50
C LEU A 183 -15.67 19.40 6.97
N ASP A 184 -14.45 19.77 7.31
CA ASP A 184 -13.86 21.05 6.92
C ASP A 184 -13.63 21.13 5.40
N HIS A 185 -13.01 20.12 4.80
CA HIS A 185 -12.58 20.19 3.40
C HIS A 185 -13.63 19.71 2.40
N TYR A 186 -14.42 18.70 2.75
CA TYR A 186 -15.44 18.22 1.82
C TYR A 186 -16.76 18.94 2.01
N VAL A 187 -17.28 19.00 3.24
CA VAL A 187 -18.62 19.60 3.49
C VAL A 187 -18.53 21.12 3.42
N ASP A 188 -17.65 21.73 4.18
CA ASP A 188 -17.58 23.19 4.26
C ASP A 188 -16.95 23.80 2.99
N ASP A 189 -15.77 23.33 2.56
CA ASP A 189 -15.02 23.93 1.44
C ASP A 189 -15.55 23.47 0.07
N PHE A 190 -15.56 22.13 -0.20
CA PHE A 190 -15.90 21.62 -1.53
C PHE A 190 -17.40 21.69 -1.83
N CYS A 191 -18.26 21.24 -0.92
CA CYS A 191 -19.72 21.30 -1.10
C CYS A 191 -20.27 22.71 -0.86
N ASN A 192 -19.47 23.62 -0.31
CA ASN A 192 -19.89 24.98 0.08
C ASN A 192 -21.19 24.98 0.89
N SER A 193 -21.30 24.04 1.83
CA SER A 193 -22.50 23.79 2.63
C SER A 193 -22.15 23.71 4.12
N PRO A 194 -21.66 24.81 4.72
CA PRO A 194 -21.22 24.79 6.11
C PRO A 194 -22.39 24.43 7.04
N LEU A 195 -22.11 23.47 7.92
CA LEU A 195 -23.06 23.06 8.93
C LEU A 195 -23.21 24.13 10.00
N ASP A 196 -24.42 24.31 10.50
CA ASP A 196 -24.65 25.18 11.66
C ASP A 196 -24.07 24.60 12.95
N GLY A 197 -23.98 25.41 14.00
CA GLY A 197 -23.37 25.02 15.25
C GLY A 197 -24.07 23.85 15.96
N PHE A 198 -25.39 23.71 15.77
CA PHE A 198 -26.14 22.59 16.33
C PHE A 198 -25.85 21.29 15.61
N ALA A 199 -25.89 21.26 14.28
CA ALA A 199 -25.59 20.10 13.47
C ALA A 199 -24.11 19.64 13.67
N LYS A 200 -23.16 20.58 13.72
CA LYS A 200 -21.74 20.26 14.04
C LYS A 200 -21.60 19.59 15.40
N LYS A 201 -22.32 20.06 16.41
CA LYS A 201 -22.28 19.47 17.74
C LYS A 201 -22.87 18.05 17.75
N GLU A 202 -24.04 17.84 17.18
CA GLU A 202 -24.68 16.52 17.11
C GLU A 202 -23.78 15.50 16.37
N LEU A 203 -23.23 15.88 15.21
CA LEU A 203 -22.29 15.02 14.48
C LEU A 203 -21.02 14.72 15.28
N SER A 204 -20.48 15.72 15.97
CA SER A 204 -19.28 15.51 16.82
C SER A 204 -19.56 14.51 17.95
N GLU A 205 -20.75 14.56 18.58
CA GLU A 205 -21.14 13.60 19.61
C GLU A 205 -21.27 12.17 19.03
N VAL A 206 -21.94 12.00 17.89
CA VAL A 206 -22.08 10.72 17.20
C VAL A 206 -20.71 10.16 16.79
N PHE A 207 -19.86 10.99 16.16
CA PHE A 207 -18.52 10.56 15.74
C PHE A 207 -17.62 10.22 16.93
N THR A 208 -17.75 10.96 18.04
CA THR A 208 -17.00 10.64 19.26
C THR A 208 -17.36 9.26 19.79
N HIS A 209 -18.65 8.94 19.90
CA HIS A 209 -19.08 7.61 20.35
C HIS A 209 -18.59 6.48 19.45
N LEU A 210 -18.67 6.68 18.12
CA LEU A 210 -18.16 5.73 17.14
C LEU A 210 -16.64 5.53 17.28
N CYS A 211 -15.89 6.62 17.39
CA CYS A 211 -14.42 6.56 17.58
C CYS A 211 -14.03 5.89 18.90
N GLU A 212 -14.77 6.16 19.99
CA GLU A 212 -14.56 5.51 21.29
C GLU A 212 -14.85 4.00 21.25
N SER A 213 -15.87 3.59 20.49
CA SER A 213 -16.19 2.17 20.28
C SER A 213 -15.07 1.47 19.54
N ILE A 214 -14.62 2.03 18.42
CA ILE A 214 -13.53 1.48 17.60
C ILE A 214 -12.20 1.46 18.35
N ALA A 215 -11.85 2.52 19.08
CA ALA A 215 -10.57 2.66 19.76
C ALA A 215 -10.40 1.71 20.97
N LYS A 216 -11.48 1.08 21.43
CA LYS A 216 -11.45 0.06 22.50
C LYS A 216 -11.02 -1.33 21.99
N GLU A 217 -11.00 -1.53 20.68
CA GLU A 217 -10.66 -2.81 20.09
C GLU A 217 -9.19 -3.18 20.28
N LYS A 218 -8.92 -4.50 20.28
CA LYS A 218 -7.55 -5.03 20.23
C LYS A 218 -6.84 -4.49 19.00
N LEU A 219 -5.63 -4.00 19.20
CA LEU A 219 -4.84 -3.43 18.13
C LEU A 219 -4.07 -4.51 17.36
N TYR A 220 -4.17 -4.44 16.04
CA TYR A 220 -3.46 -5.24 15.06
C TYR A 220 -2.61 -4.35 14.18
N PHE A 221 -1.56 -4.91 13.59
CA PHE A 221 -0.86 -4.23 12.50
C PHE A 221 -1.82 -4.04 11.33
N THR A 222 -2.03 -2.82 10.89
CA THR A 222 -2.86 -2.46 9.74
C THR A 222 -2.01 -1.80 8.67
N HIS A 223 -2.26 -2.17 7.42
CA HIS A 223 -1.67 -1.56 6.25
C HIS A 223 -2.16 -0.11 6.07
N ARG A 224 -3.39 0.17 6.49
CA ARG A 224 -4.16 1.41 6.38
C ARG A 224 -4.83 1.60 5.02
N ASP A 225 -4.19 1.30 3.92
CA ASP A 225 -4.73 1.46 2.58
C ASP A 225 -4.71 0.11 1.82
N TYR A 226 -5.30 -0.94 2.45
CA TYR A 226 -5.38 -2.31 1.96
C TYR A 226 -6.55 -2.47 0.99
N HIS A 227 -6.50 -1.82 -0.16
CA HIS A 227 -7.52 -1.87 -1.20
C HIS A 227 -6.96 -2.41 -2.51
N SER A 228 -7.84 -2.65 -3.49
CA SER A 228 -7.51 -3.37 -4.74
C SER A 228 -6.40 -2.72 -5.58
N ARG A 229 -6.17 -1.40 -5.47
CA ARG A 229 -5.08 -0.70 -6.17
C ARG A 229 -3.71 -0.88 -5.52
N ASN A 230 -3.66 -1.16 -4.23
CA ASN A 230 -2.42 -1.31 -3.47
C ASN A 230 -2.00 -2.77 -3.28
N LEU A 231 -2.68 -3.68 -3.97
CA LEU A 231 -2.34 -5.09 -4.07
C LEU A 231 -1.92 -5.39 -5.51
N MET A 232 -0.61 -5.50 -5.75
CA MET A 232 -0.09 -5.88 -7.07
C MET A 232 -0.25 -7.38 -7.28
N PHE A 233 -0.59 -7.78 -8.51
CA PHE A 233 -0.70 -9.17 -8.88
C PHE A 233 0.50 -9.56 -9.75
N ASP A 234 1.52 -10.14 -9.13
CA ASP A 234 2.75 -10.55 -9.81
C ASP A 234 2.92 -12.08 -9.77
N ARG A 235 3.03 -12.69 -10.94
CA ARG A 235 3.33 -14.14 -11.09
C ARG A 235 2.42 -15.05 -10.25
N GLY A 236 1.13 -14.73 -10.20
CA GLY A 236 0.13 -15.52 -9.47
C GLY A 236 0.08 -15.29 -7.97
N ARG A 237 0.77 -14.28 -7.45
CA ARG A 237 0.74 -13.86 -6.04
C ARG A 237 0.40 -12.39 -5.89
N LEU A 238 -0.22 -12.05 -4.76
CA LEU A 238 -0.42 -10.65 -4.36
C LEU A 238 0.83 -10.12 -3.68
N VAL A 239 1.17 -8.85 -3.96
CA VAL A 239 2.28 -8.11 -3.36
C VAL A 239 1.77 -6.79 -2.78
N LEU A 240 2.12 -6.51 -1.53
CA LEU A 240 1.74 -5.29 -0.80
C LEU A 240 2.57 -4.11 -1.29
N ILE A 241 1.92 -3.01 -1.64
CA ILE A 241 2.57 -1.72 -1.92
C ILE A 241 1.87 -0.62 -1.12
N ASP A 242 2.49 0.54 -1.00
CA ASP A 242 1.92 1.72 -0.31
C ASP A 242 1.67 1.51 1.21
N PHE A 243 2.55 0.80 1.87
CA PHE A 243 2.46 0.37 3.27
C PHE A 243 3.10 1.34 4.28
N GLN A 244 3.73 2.43 3.84
CA GLN A 244 4.54 3.32 4.72
C GLN A 244 3.73 4.02 5.81
N ASP A 245 2.43 4.10 5.65
CA ASP A 245 1.50 4.69 6.63
C ASP A 245 0.88 3.64 7.58
N ALA A 246 1.41 2.42 7.56
CA ALA A 246 0.98 1.35 8.46
C ALA A 246 0.98 1.81 9.92
N ARG A 247 0.04 1.26 10.68
CA ARG A 247 -0.17 1.59 12.10
C ARG A 247 -0.85 0.47 12.86
N MET A 248 -1.06 0.65 14.15
CA MET A 248 -1.82 -0.26 14.97
C MET A 248 -3.29 0.17 14.99
N GLY A 249 -4.20 -0.75 14.68
CA GLY A 249 -5.64 -0.48 14.62
C GLY A 249 -6.50 -1.73 14.77
N PRO A 250 -7.83 -1.61 14.72
CA PRO A 250 -8.72 -2.75 14.77
C PRO A 250 -8.53 -3.65 13.54
N CYS A 251 -8.66 -4.95 13.72
CA CYS A 251 -8.45 -5.92 12.63
C CYS A 251 -9.43 -5.73 11.46
N GLN A 252 -10.58 -5.11 11.70
CA GLN A 252 -11.59 -4.81 10.70
C GLN A 252 -11.16 -3.70 9.73
N TYR A 253 -10.22 -2.81 10.11
CA TYR A 253 -9.86 -1.64 9.31
C TYR A 253 -9.48 -2.00 7.86
N ASP A 254 -8.52 -2.89 7.69
CA ASP A 254 -8.04 -3.30 6.37
C ASP A 254 -9.04 -4.21 5.63
N LEU A 255 -9.83 -4.99 6.39
CA LEU A 255 -10.91 -5.80 5.80
C LEU A 255 -11.99 -4.90 5.19
N VAL A 256 -12.38 -3.83 5.88
CA VAL A 256 -13.29 -2.79 5.34
C VAL A 256 -12.67 -2.13 4.12
N SER A 257 -11.38 -1.79 4.17
CA SER A 257 -10.66 -1.22 3.02
C SER A 257 -10.77 -2.07 1.77
N LEU A 258 -10.72 -3.39 1.94
CA LEU A 258 -10.80 -4.36 0.84
C LEU A 258 -12.24 -4.60 0.38
N LEU A 259 -13.18 -4.82 1.32
CA LEU A 259 -14.55 -5.27 0.99
C LEU A 259 -15.52 -4.12 0.71
N LYS A 260 -15.24 -2.91 1.19
CA LYS A 260 -15.97 -1.67 0.90
C LYS A 260 -15.10 -0.71 0.09
N ASP A 261 -14.26 -1.25 -0.78
CA ASP A 261 -13.36 -0.54 -1.67
C ASP A 261 -14.14 0.43 -2.58
N SER A 262 -13.65 1.65 -2.72
CA SER A 262 -14.26 2.67 -3.58
C SER A 262 -14.04 2.40 -5.08
N TYR A 263 -13.09 1.52 -5.43
CA TYR A 263 -12.69 1.26 -6.82
C TYR A 263 -13.37 0.02 -7.42
N VAL A 264 -13.70 -0.98 -6.58
CA VAL A 264 -14.33 -2.23 -7.03
C VAL A 264 -15.56 -2.53 -6.19
N LYS A 265 -16.73 -2.52 -6.82
CA LYS A 265 -17.98 -2.90 -6.17
C LYS A 265 -18.15 -4.42 -6.19
N ILE A 266 -18.41 -4.99 -5.02
CA ILE A 266 -18.82 -6.38 -4.85
C ILE A 266 -20.24 -6.43 -4.27
N ASP A 267 -20.95 -7.54 -4.52
CA ASP A 267 -22.30 -7.73 -3.99
C ASP A 267 -22.26 -8.10 -2.50
N ASP A 268 -23.36 -7.78 -1.82
CA ASP A 268 -23.44 -7.98 -0.36
C ASP A 268 -23.33 -9.44 0.07
N ALA A 269 -23.78 -10.39 -0.77
CA ALA A 269 -23.65 -11.80 -0.48
C ALA A 269 -22.19 -12.23 -0.44
N LEU A 270 -21.38 -11.75 -1.40
CA LEU A 270 -19.94 -12.02 -1.40
C LEU A 270 -19.23 -11.31 -0.24
N VAL A 271 -19.67 -10.10 0.15
CA VAL A 271 -19.13 -9.44 1.35
C VAL A 271 -19.32 -10.31 2.59
N VAL A 272 -20.53 -10.81 2.81
CA VAL A 272 -20.84 -11.71 3.95
C VAL A 272 -19.98 -12.98 3.91
N GLU A 273 -19.88 -13.64 2.75
CA GLU A 273 -19.04 -14.84 2.57
C GLU A 273 -17.58 -14.57 2.94
N LEU A 274 -17.03 -13.42 2.51
CA LEU A 274 -15.63 -13.05 2.76
C LEU A 274 -15.38 -12.65 4.21
N ILE A 275 -16.36 -12.05 4.90
CA ILE A 275 -16.30 -11.80 6.34
C ILE A 275 -16.27 -13.13 7.10
N ASP A 276 -17.15 -14.09 6.75
CA ASP A 276 -17.17 -15.40 7.35
C ASP A 276 -15.84 -16.14 7.15
N PHE A 277 -15.27 -16.04 5.94
CA PHE A 277 -13.98 -16.62 5.62
C PHE A 277 -12.84 -15.96 6.40
N TYR A 278 -12.85 -14.62 6.54
CA TYR A 278 -11.87 -13.90 7.35
C TYR A 278 -11.93 -14.34 8.82
N VAL A 279 -13.14 -14.39 9.41
CA VAL A 279 -13.34 -14.80 10.81
C VAL A 279 -12.85 -16.21 11.02
N TRP A 280 -13.20 -17.14 10.12
CA TRP A 280 -12.73 -18.53 10.19
C TRP A 280 -11.19 -18.63 10.14
N LEU A 281 -10.53 -17.91 9.23
CA LEU A 281 -9.07 -17.88 9.15
C LEU A 281 -8.44 -17.31 10.42
N LYS A 282 -8.99 -16.20 10.91
CA LYS A 282 -8.50 -15.52 12.11
C LYS A 282 -8.59 -16.43 13.35
N GLU A 283 -9.73 -17.10 13.54
CA GLU A 283 -9.91 -18.07 14.63
C GLU A 283 -8.90 -19.23 14.55
N LYS A 284 -8.63 -19.69 13.34
CA LYS A 284 -7.63 -20.75 13.09
C LYS A 284 -6.22 -20.30 13.42
N GLU A 285 -5.85 -19.08 13.01
CA GLU A 285 -4.50 -18.54 13.25
C GLU A 285 -4.25 -18.17 14.71
N GLU A 286 -5.26 -17.61 15.40
CA GLU A 286 -5.10 -17.13 16.77
C GLU A 286 -5.48 -18.17 17.83
N GLY A 287 -6.14 -19.26 17.43
CA GLY A 287 -6.61 -20.29 18.35
C GLY A 287 -7.71 -19.84 19.31
N GLN A 288 -8.40 -18.73 19.00
CA GLN A 288 -9.44 -18.11 19.83
C GLN A 288 -10.68 -17.84 19.02
N LYS A 289 -11.85 -18.01 19.65
CA LYS A 289 -13.12 -17.65 19.03
C LYS A 289 -13.30 -16.15 18.95
N VAL A 290 -13.85 -15.69 17.83
CA VAL A 290 -14.22 -14.29 17.61
C VAL A 290 -15.66 -14.09 18.13
N ASP A 291 -15.86 -13.06 18.94
CA ASP A 291 -17.19 -12.55 19.24
C ASP A 291 -17.78 -11.95 17.95
N ARG A 292 -18.66 -12.70 17.31
CA ARG A 292 -19.18 -12.34 15.99
C ARG A 292 -20.04 -11.09 16.02
N GLU A 293 -20.88 -10.91 17.04
CA GLU A 293 -21.75 -9.73 17.15
C GLU A 293 -20.90 -8.47 17.32
N ARG A 294 -19.90 -8.53 18.18
CA ARG A 294 -18.96 -7.42 18.35
C ARG A 294 -18.14 -7.13 17.10
N PHE A 295 -17.67 -8.20 16.43
CA PHE A 295 -16.91 -8.07 15.19
C PHE A 295 -17.70 -7.36 14.10
N ASP A 296 -18.95 -7.77 13.88
CA ASP A 296 -19.83 -7.21 12.86
C ASP A 296 -20.17 -5.75 13.17
N LEU A 297 -20.46 -5.42 14.44
CA LEU A 297 -20.66 -4.04 14.86
C LEU A 297 -19.46 -3.15 14.53
N ILE A 298 -18.25 -3.58 14.87
CA ILE A 298 -17.02 -2.80 14.59
C ILE A 298 -16.74 -2.74 13.09
N PHE A 299 -17.06 -3.79 12.31
CA PHE A 299 -16.95 -3.74 10.86
C PHE A 299 -17.85 -2.66 10.26
N ASP A 300 -19.09 -2.53 10.75
CA ASP A 300 -20.02 -1.50 10.29
C ASP A 300 -19.58 -0.09 10.72
N GLU A 301 -19.21 0.09 11.99
CA GLU A 301 -18.68 1.36 12.50
C GLU A 301 -17.43 1.80 11.74
N MET A 302 -16.51 0.86 11.46
CA MET A 302 -15.31 1.11 10.68
C MET A 302 -15.61 1.42 9.22
N SER A 303 -16.68 0.79 8.65
CA SER A 303 -17.15 1.10 7.30
C SER A 303 -17.65 2.54 7.18
N ILE A 304 -18.37 3.03 8.18
CA ILE A 304 -18.82 4.43 8.25
C ILE A 304 -17.58 5.36 8.30
N GLN A 305 -16.68 5.11 9.26
CA GLN A 305 -15.51 5.96 9.48
C GLN A 305 -14.63 6.04 8.22
N ARG A 306 -14.31 4.88 7.62
CA ARG A 306 -13.40 4.83 6.48
C ARG A 306 -14.00 5.42 5.20
N ASN A 307 -15.29 5.17 4.95
CA ASN A 307 -15.93 5.71 3.76
C ASN A 307 -16.10 7.24 3.83
N LEU A 308 -16.45 7.78 5.00
CA LEU A 308 -16.53 9.23 5.20
C LEU A 308 -15.15 9.90 5.11
N LYS A 309 -14.10 9.27 5.60
CA LYS A 309 -12.71 9.77 5.43
C LYS A 309 -12.29 9.81 3.96
N ALA A 310 -12.79 8.91 3.13
CA ALA A 310 -12.36 8.74 1.73
C ALA A 310 -13.08 9.66 0.74
N VAL A 311 -14.04 10.45 1.22
CA VAL A 311 -14.75 11.48 0.43
C VAL A 311 -13.88 12.73 0.35
#